data_39e70f074b6cbabcfe451012a0f0ebe5
#
_entry.id   39e70f074b6cbabcfe451012a0f0ebe5
#
_cell.length_a   1.000
_cell.length_b   1.000
_cell.length_c   1.000
_cell.angle_alpha   90.00
_cell.angle_beta   90.00
_cell.angle_gamma   90.00
#
_symmetry.space_group_name_H-M   'P 1'
#
loop_
_entity.id
_entity.type
_entity.pdbx_description
1 polymer ?
#
loop_
_entity_poly.entity_id
_entity_poly.type
_entity_poly.pdbx_seq_one_letter_code
_entity_poly.pdbx_strand_id
1 'polypeptide(L)'
;MGWIPPNGRWLLVGGFEKCEKGGHAGRAAGDATCRLAYPPSVSNGAVARLCFAATFVIAAFSLGLQFVLDWLGVWDDPNIPGPSHAVRIWRFFSYFTTQANLLVVMTSLGLARRAGRDGPGWRVVRLNALTGITITGLVHWFLLHPLDDFRGLLWASDTLVHIIVPILVVLGWLVFGPRRRITTRVVVLGLIWPVTWLLYTLLVGRITGWYPYFFLDLGQSRPGVVALYCVAILILLFVVSCLFWMGDRWLPGRQPGRVATDGEPIDAPRLRPARRGR
;
A
#
# COMPACT_ATOMS: atom_id res chain seq x y z
N MET A 1 -42.14 -30.98 -20.29
CA MET A 1 -42.83 -30.68 -21.56
C MET A 1 -42.56 -29.22 -21.88
N GLY A 2 -41.54 -28.97 -22.69
CA GLY A 2 -41.14 -27.62 -23.08
C GLY A 2 -41.87 -27.19 -24.34
N TRP A 3 -42.42 -26.02 -24.30
CA TRP A 3 -43.11 -25.37 -25.44
C TRP A 3 -42.10 -24.64 -26.29
N ILE A 4 -41.94 -24.99 -27.56
CA ILE A 4 -41.05 -24.30 -28.53
C ILE A 4 -41.97 -23.47 -29.44
N PRO A 5 -41.79 -22.13 -29.52
CA PRO A 5 -42.57 -21.33 -30.44
C PRO A 5 -42.03 -21.45 -31.90
N PRO A 6 -42.88 -21.35 -32.93
CA PRO A 6 -42.54 -21.73 -34.30
C PRO A 6 -41.73 -20.69 -35.13
N ASN A 7 -41.20 -19.64 -34.53
CA ASN A 7 -40.46 -18.60 -35.27
C ASN A 7 -39.13 -18.24 -34.58
N GLY A 8 -38.21 -19.17 -34.50
CA GLY A 8 -36.80 -19.09 -34.05
C GLY A 8 -36.12 -17.72 -33.87
N ARG A 9 -36.71 -16.79 -33.12
CA ARG A 9 -36.09 -15.52 -32.73
C ARG A 9 -35.90 -15.47 -31.24
N TRP A 10 -34.67 -15.69 -30.79
CA TRP A 10 -34.24 -15.37 -29.45
C TRP A 10 -34.05 -13.86 -29.35
N LEU A 11 -34.86 -13.19 -28.55
CA LEU A 11 -34.67 -11.81 -28.16
C LEU A 11 -33.49 -11.76 -27.15
N LEU A 12 -32.29 -11.40 -27.64
CA LEU A 12 -31.22 -10.95 -26.81
C LEU A 12 -31.43 -9.48 -26.49
N VAL A 13 -31.75 -9.17 -25.24
CA VAL A 13 -31.82 -7.85 -24.68
C VAL A 13 -30.38 -7.36 -24.44
N GLY A 14 -29.99 -6.28 -25.13
CA GLY A 14 -28.86 -5.40 -24.76
C GLY A 14 -27.53 -5.71 -25.43
N GLY A 15 -27.31 -5.22 -26.66
CA GLY A 15 -26.01 -5.09 -27.27
C GLY A 15 -26.17 -4.39 -28.64
N PHE A 16 -25.79 -3.11 -28.74
CA PHE A 16 -25.79 -2.39 -30.01
C PHE A 16 -24.74 -2.96 -30.95
N GLU A 17 -25.18 -3.62 -32.00
CA GLU A 17 -24.36 -4.11 -33.10
C GLU A 17 -24.13 -2.97 -34.07
N LYS A 18 -22.94 -2.41 -34.15
CA LYS A 18 -22.51 -1.50 -35.21
C LYS A 18 -21.75 -2.30 -36.25
N CYS A 19 -22.47 -2.77 -37.28
CA CYS A 19 -21.87 -3.37 -38.45
C CYS A 19 -21.59 -2.27 -39.48
N GLU A 20 -20.33 -1.85 -39.67
CA GLU A 20 -19.92 -0.90 -40.67
C GLU A 20 -19.64 -1.66 -41.98
N LYS A 21 -20.51 -1.47 -42.98
CA LYS A 21 -20.33 -1.98 -44.33
C LYS A 21 -19.35 -1.09 -45.10
N GLY A 22 -18.08 -1.50 -45.17
CA GLY A 22 -17.14 -0.93 -46.13
C GLY A 22 -17.42 -1.51 -47.52
N GLY A 23 -17.89 -0.67 -48.45
CA GLY A 23 -18.04 -1.02 -49.88
C GLY A 23 -16.70 -0.96 -50.57
N HIS A 24 -16.29 -2.08 -51.23
CA HIS A 24 -15.68 -2.16 -52.55
C HIS A 24 -15.58 -3.63 -52.96
N ALA A 25 -16.04 -3.88 -54.22
CA ALA A 25 -16.13 -5.18 -54.84
C ALA A 25 -14.75 -5.82 -55.08
N GLY A 26 -14.58 -7.10 -54.64
CA GLY A 26 -13.39 -7.90 -54.96
C GLY A 26 -13.48 -9.27 -54.29
N ARG A 27 -13.66 -10.32 -55.09
CA ARG A 27 -13.78 -11.73 -54.72
C ARG A 27 -12.76 -12.17 -53.66
N ALA A 28 -13.25 -12.76 -52.56
CA ALA A 28 -12.80 -14.04 -52.00
C ALA A 28 -13.61 -14.32 -50.74
N ALA A 29 -14.19 -15.52 -50.64
CA ALA A 29 -14.81 -16.04 -49.44
C ALA A 29 -13.73 -16.15 -48.35
N GLY A 30 -13.85 -15.37 -47.31
CA GLY A 30 -12.92 -15.36 -46.19
C GLY A 30 -13.65 -14.87 -44.95
N ASP A 31 -13.77 -15.71 -43.99
CA ASP A 31 -14.24 -15.58 -42.63
C ASP A 31 -14.49 -14.14 -42.12
N ALA A 32 -15.74 -13.72 -42.06
CA ALA A 32 -16.17 -12.62 -41.23
C ALA A 32 -16.07 -13.03 -39.78
N THR A 33 -14.89 -12.94 -39.20
CA THR A 33 -14.72 -13.06 -37.75
C THR A 33 -15.41 -11.86 -37.09
N CYS A 34 -16.63 -12.05 -36.64
CA CYS A 34 -17.35 -11.12 -35.79
C CYS A 34 -16.57 -11.00 -34.46
N ARG A 35 -15.71 -9.99 -34.34
CA ARG A 35 -15.04 -9.68 -33.07
C ARG A 35 -16.12 -9.08 -32.16
N LEU A 36 -16.59 -9.87 -31.20
CA LEU A 36 -17.33 -9.35 -30.06
C LEU A 36 -16.49 -8.26 -29.42
N ALA A 37 -16.89 -7.00 -29.64
CA ALA A 37 -16.32 -5.89 -28.89
C ALA A 37 -16.76 -6.03 -27.43
N TYR A 38 -15.90 -6.62 -26.62
CA TYR A 38 -16.07 -6.60 -25.15
C TYR A 38 -16.10 -5.12 -24.73
N PRO A 39 -17.06 -4.71 -23.89
CA PRO A 39 -17.05 -3.35 -23.36
C PRO A 39 -15.69 -3.11 -22.70
N PRO A 40 -15.09 -1.91 -22.80
CA PRO A 40 -13.80 -1.64 -22.22
C PRO A 40 -13.92 -1.88 -20.72
N SER A 41 -13.32 -2.96 -20.23
CA SER A 41 -13.19 -3.23 -18.79
C SER A 41 -12.55 -1.97 -18.18
N VAL A 42 -13.19 -1.37 -17.19
CA VAL A 42 -12.61 -0.27 -16.39
C VAL A 42 -11.19 -0.71 -16.07
N SER A 43 -10.21 0.00 -16.64
CA SER A 43 -8.84 -0.48 -16.67
C SER A 43 -8.42 -0.74 -15.23
N ASN A 44 -7.92 -1.95 -14.92
CA ASN A 44 -7.46 -2.32 -13.57
C ASN A 44 -6.52 -1.27 -12.97
N GLY A 45 -5.91 -0.41 -13.80
CA GLY A 45 -5.12 0.73 -13.41
C GLY A 45 -5.90 1.92 -12.84
N ALA A 46 -7.14 2.16 -13.29
CA ALA A 46 -7.97 3.23 -12.74
C ALA A 46 -8.48 2.85 -11.33
N VAL A 47 -8.93 1.60 -11.17
CA VAL A 47 -9.36 1.07 -9.86
C VAL A 47 -8.20 1.09 -8.85
N ALA A 48 -7.00 0.68 -9.26
CA ALA A 48 -5.81 0.75 -8.41
C ALA A 48 -5.50 2.19 -7.97
N ARG A 49 -5.55 3.17 -8.89
CA ARG A 49 -5.34 4.58 -8.56
C ARG A 49 -6.39 5.12 -7.60
N LEU A 50 -7.66 4.76 -7.78
CA LEU A 50 -8.75 5.15 -6.87
C LEU A 50 -8.54 4.55 -5.48
N CYS A 51 -8.16 3.28 -5.38
CA CYS A 51 -7.84 2.64 -4.11
C CYS A 51 -6.68 3.35 -3.40
N PHE A 52 -5.58 3.66 -4.09
CA PHE A 52 -4.46 4.40 -3.51
C PHE A 52 -4.82 5.85 -3.18
N ALA A 53 -5.70 6.51 -3.94
CA ALA A 53 -6.21 7.85 -3.63
C ALA A 53 -7.08 7.82 -2.37
N ALA A 54 -7.97 6.85 -2.22
CA ALA A 54 -8.76 6.65 -1.01
C ALA A 54 -7.85 6.39 0.21
N THR A 55 -6.84 5.52 0.08
CA THR A 55 -5.85 5.27 1.15
C THR A 55 -5.09 6.55 1.50
N PHE A 56 -4.69 7.36 0.52
CA PHE A 56 -4.05 8.65 0.75
C PHE A 56 -4.94 9.60 1.55
N VAL A 57 -6.22 9.76 1.14
CA VAL A 57 -7.15 10.67 1.82
C VAL A 57 -7.39 10.24 3.25
N ILE A 58 -7.63 8.92 3.48
CA ILE A 58 -7.87 8.39 4.81
C ILE A 58 -6.63 8.54 5.69
N ALA A 59 -5.44 8.20 5.19
CA ALA A 59 -4.20 8.32 5.95
C ALA A 59 -3.84 9.79 6.25
N ALA A 60 -4.03 10.71 5.30
CA ALA A 60 -3.79 12.13 5.51
C ALA A 60 -4.78 12.74 6.52
N PHE A 61 -6.06 12.36 6.42
CA PHE A 61 -7.07 12.75 7.39
C PHE A 61 -6.76 12.23 8.79
N SER A 62 -6.43 10.94 8.91
CA SER A 62 -6.09 10.29 10.19
C SER A 62 -4.92 10.98 10.87
N LEU A 63 -3.84 11.24 10.09
CA LEU A 63 -2.65 11.91 10.60
C LEU A 63 -2.92 13.37 10.98
N GLY A 64 -3.74 14.06 10.18
CA GLY A 64 -4.17 15.44 10.47
C GLY A 64 -5.02 15.52 11.74
N LEU A 65 -5.97 14.59 11.92
CA LEU A 65 -6.78 14.48 13.12
C LEU A 65 -5.90 14.22 14.36
N GLN A 66 -4.98 13.27 14.27
CA GLN A 66 -4.03 12.94 15.34
C GLN A 66 -3.17 14.17 15.69
N PHE A 67 -2.67 14.90 14.68
CA PHE A 67 -1.91 16.13 14.91
C PHE A 67 -2.72 17.21 15.62
N VAL A 68 -3.98 17.42 15.24
CA VAL A 68 -4.86 18.41 15.88
C VAL A 68 -5.13 18.05 17.33
N LEU A 69 -5.42 16.77 17.62
CA LEU A 69 -5.66 16.31 18.99
C LEU A 69 -4.42 16.46 19.86
N ASP A 70 -3.24 16.17 19.31
CA ASP A 70 -1.96 16.34 20.00
C ASP A 70 -1.63 17.84 20.22
N TRP A 71 -1.88 18.68 19.21
CA TRP A 71 -1.74 20.13 19.33
C TRP A 71 -2.63 20.74 20.42
N LEU A 72 -3.87 20.28 20.52
CA LEU A 72 -4.83 20.72 21.53
C LEU A 72 -4.55 20.14 22.92
N GLY A 73 -3.63 19.17 23.04
CA GLY A 73 -3.27 18.53 24.30
C GLY A 73 -4.37 17.65 24.87
N VAL A 74 -5.20 17.06 24.01
CA VAL A 74 -6.32 16.20 24.46
C VAL A 74 -5.82 14.92 25.15
N TRP A 75 -4.56 14.55 24.90
CA TRP A 75 -3.88 13.39 25.50
C TRP A 75 -3.21 13.70 26.84
N ASP A 76 -3.16 14.97 27.27
CA ASP A 76 -2.47 15.35 28.49
C ASP A 76 -3.34 15.11 29.71
N ASP A 77 -2.67 14.87 30.84
CA ASP A 77 -3.35 14.89 32.16
C ASP A 77 -3.83 16.33 32.44
N PRO A 78 -5.14 16.54 32.67
CA PRO A 78 -5.69 17.86 32.94
C PRO A 78 -5.15 18.50 34.23
N ASN A 79 -4.55 17.70 35.12
CA ASN A 79 -4.03 18.16 36.43
C ASN A 79 -2.54 18.57 36.38
N ILE A 80 -1.87 18.35 35.22
CA ILE A 80 -0.44 18.64 35.06
C ILE A 80 -0.27 19.64 33.93
N PRO A 81 0.54 20.71 34.10
CA PRO A 81 0.85 21.60 32.99
C PRO A 81 1.43 20.85 31.79
N GLY A 82 0.72 20.89 30.67
CA GLY A 82 1.16 20.21 29.45
C GLY A 82 2.42 20.84 28.84
N PRO A 83 3.11 20.11 27.96
CA PRO A 83 4.28 20.63 27.28
C PRO A 83 3.93 21.78 26.33
N SER A 84 4.91 22.64 26.02
CA SER A 84 4.72 23.71 25.04
C SER A 84 4.38 23.15 23.65
N HIS A 85 3.72 23.96 22.80
CA HIS A 85 3.39 23.56 21.42
C HIS A 85 4.61 23.10 20.61
N ALA A 86 5.78 23.72 20.80
CA ALA A 86 7.00 23.28 20.14
C ALA A 86 7.41 21.87 20.54
N VAL A 87 7.28 21.54 21.84
CA VAL A 87 7.55 20.20 22.35
C VAL A 87 6.52 19.19 21.84
N ARG A 88 5.23 19.57 21.74
CA ARG A 88 4.17 18.70 21.17
C ARG A 88 4.46 18.36 19.72
N ILE A 89 4.79 19.35 18.89
CA ILE A 89 5.17 19.13 17.48
C ILE A 89 6.36 18.17 17.39
N TRP A 90 7.41 18.44 18.16
CA TRP A 90 8.59 17.59 18.17
C TRP A 90 8.26 16.15 18.60
N ARG A 91 7.49 15.96 19.68
CA ARG A 91 7.03 14.65 20.14
C ARG A 91 6.20 13.94 19.07
N PHE A 92 5.24 14.63 18.44
CA PHE A 92 4.40 14.10 17.38
C PHE A 92 5.22 13.49 16.25
N PHE A 93 6.25 14.21 15.75
CA PHE A 93 7.13 13.69 14.70
C PHE A 93 8.14 12.64 15.19
N SER A 94 8.34 12.51 16.50
CA SER A 94 9.21 11.50 17.08
C SER A 94 8.57 10.12 17.20
N TYR A 95 7.22 10.02 17.16
CA TYR A 95 6.54 8.74 17.15
C TYR A 95 6.80 7.95 15.86
N PHE A 96 7.10 6.65 16.02
CA PHE A 96 7.23 5.73 14.87
C PHE A 96 5.94 5.65 14.04
N THR A 97 4.79 5.63 14.72
CA THR A 97 3.46 5.65 14.11
C THR A 97 3.27 6.84 13.19
N THR A 98 3.65 8.04 13.62
CA THR A 98 3.56 9.27 12.82
C THR A 98 4.44 9.17 11.57
N GLN A 99 5.70 8.73 11.72
CA GLN A 99 6.62 8.58 10.61
C GLN A 99 6.14 7.51 9.62
N ALA A 100 5.64 6.36 10.10
CA ALA A 100 5.09 5.31 9.27
C ALA A 100 3.87 5.79 8.47
N ASN A 101 2.93 6.51 9.11
CA ASN A 101 1.76 7.09 8.44
C ASN A 101 2.16 8.17 7.41
N LEU A 102 3.19 9.00 7.68
CA LEU A 102 3.74 9.94 6.70
C LEU A 102 4.28 9.21 5.46
N LEU A 103 5.01 8.11 5.64
CA LEU A 103 5.47 7.28 4.53
C LEU A 103 4.29 6.70 3.74
N VAL A 104 3.21 6.31 4.42
CA VAL A 104 1.97 5.86 3.77
C VAL A 104 1.33 6.99 2.96
N VAL A 105 1.18 8.18 3.53
CA VAL A 105 0.62 9.35 2.82
C VAL A 105 1.43 9.64 1.54
N MET A 106 2.77 9.70 1.64
CA MET A 106 3.64 9.97 0.49
C MET A 106 3.55 8.87 -0.57
N THR A 107 3.58 7.60 -0.15
CA THR A 107 3.58 6.47 -1.10
C THR A 107 2.24 6.25 -1.74
N SER A 108 1.14 6.41 -1.01
CA SER A 108 -0.22 6.30 -1.54
C SER A 108 -0.52 7.42 -2.53
N LEU A 109 -0.13 8.67 -2.24
CA LEU A 109 -0.22 9.79 -3.19
C LEU A 109 0.58 9.52 -4.47
N GLY A 110 1.82 9.03 -4.33
CA GLY A 110 2.67 8.68 -5.46
C GLY A 110 2.07 7.60 -6.35
N LEU A 111 1.43 6.59 -5.77
CA LEU A 111 0.76 5.50 -6.48
C LEU A 111 -0.59 5.93 -7.08
N ALA A 112 -1.34 6.81 -6.41
CA ALA A 112 -2.57 7.40 -6.94
C ALA A 112 -2.30 8.20 -8.21
N ARG A 113 -1.20 8.97 -8.24
CA ARG A 113 -0.80 9.73 -9.43
C ARG A 113 -0.25 8.82 -10.54
N ARG A 114 0.55 7.82 -10.19
CA ARG A 114 1.18 6.89 -11.12
C ARG A 114 1.32 5.51 -10.48
N ALA A 115 0.35 4.62 -10.73
CA ALA A 115 0.32 3.26 -10.16
C ALA A 115 1.57 2.41 -10.49
N GLY A 116 2.22 2.69 -11.63
CA GLY A 116 3.45 2.05 -12.06
C GLY A 116 4.75 2.70 -11.57
N ARG A 117 4.71 3.72 -10.68
CA ARG A 117 5.90 4.42 -10.19
C ARG A 117 6.94 3.44 -9.67
N ASP A 118 8.20 3.62 -10.09
CA ASP A 118 9.33 2.77 -9.74
C ASP A 118 10.62 3.58 -9.62
N GLY A 119 11.67 2.94 -9.09
CA GLY A 119 13.00 3.49 -8.91
C GLY A 119 13.66 2.91 -7.65
N PRO A 120 14.99 2.92 -7.54
CA PRO A 120 15.70 2.26 -6.43
C PRO A 120 15.31 2.84 -5.07
N GLY A 121 15.36 4.16 -4.90
CA GLY A 121 14.93 4.83 -3.67
C GLY A 121 13.44 4.67 -3.38
N TRP A 122 12.60 4.73 -4.42
CA TRP A 122 11.16 4.52 -4.28
C TRP A 122 10.80 3.15 -3.74
N ARG A 123 11.51 2.10 -4.18
CA ARG A 123 11.30 0.72 -3.68
C ARG A 123 11.57 0.61 -2.18
N VAL A 124 12.64 1.28 -1.69
CA VAL A 124 12.97 1.33 -0.26
C VAL A 124 11.91 2.09 0.53
N VAL A 125 11.54 3.30 0.10
CA VAL A 125 10.50 4.11 0.76
C VAL A 125 9.17 3.36 0.81
N ARG A 126 8.80 2.67 -0.27
CA ARG A 126 7.57 1.88 -0.32
C ARG A 126 7.62 0.66 0.60
N LEU A 127 8.74 -0.06 0.67
CA LEU A 127 8.90 -1.16 1.62
C LEU A 127 8.80 -0.64 3.05
N ASN A 128 9.44 0.49 3.36
CA ASN A 128 9.36 1.11 4.68
C ASN A 128 7.94 1.52 5.06
N ALA A 129 7.16 2.07 4.11
CA ALA A 129 5.75 2.36 4.34
C ALA A 129 4.95 1.09 4.66
N LEU A 130 5.14 0.00 3.90
CA LEU A 130 4.47 -1.28 4.12
C LEU A 130 4.87 -1.91 5.46
N THR A 131 6.18 -2.04 5.71
CA THR A 131 6.69 -2.67 6.93
C THR A 131 6.37 -1.81 8.15
N GLY A 132 6.65 -0.50 8.08
CA GLY A 132 6.42 0.42 9.19
C GLY A 132 4.96 0.44 9.63
N ILE A 133 4.02 0.56 8.68
CA ILE A 133 2.61 0.61 9.03
C ILE A 133 2.08 -0.74 9.55
N THR A 134 2.59 -1.85 9.04
CA THR A 134 2.25 -3.19 9.54
C THR A 134 2.73 -3.37 10.98
N ILE A 135 3.97 -2.95 11.27
CA ILE A 135 4.52 -2.98 12.63
C ILE A 135 3.70 -2.06 13.55
N THR A 136 3.35 -0.86 13.10
CA THR A 136 2.47 0.06 13.84
C THR A 136 1.18 -0.64 14.26
N GLY A 137 0.48 -1.30 13.35
CA GLY A 137 -0.74 -2.05 13.66
C GLY A 137 -0.51 -3.23 14.59
N LEU A 138 0.54 -4.03 14.38
CA LEU A 138 0.84 -5.19 15.22
C LEU A 138 1.25 -4.79 16.64
N VAL A 139 2.15 -3.84 16.77
CA VAL A 139 2.61 -3.37 18.11
C VAL A 139 1.46 -2.71 18.85
N HIS A 140 0.65 -1.89 18.18
CA HIS A 140 -0.55 -1.33 18.80
C HIS A 140 -1.48 -2.44 19.30
N TRP A 141 -1.86 -3.38 18.45
CA TRP A 141 -2.83 -4.42 18.80
C TRP A 141 -2.39 -5.31 19.97
N PHE A 142 -1.10 -5.68 20.02
CA PHE A 142 -0.61 -6.63 21.02
C PHE A 142 -0.04 -5.97 22.28
N LEU A 143 0.49 -4.73 22.21
CA LEU A 143 1.18 -4.08 23.32
C LEU A 143 0.43 -2.85 23.86
N LEU A 144 -0.20 -2.05 22.99
CA LEU A 144 -0.79 -0.76 23.40
C LEU A 144 -2.29 -0.88 23.64
N HIS A 145 -3.04 -1.45 22.69
CA HIS A 145 -4.50 -1.55 22.75
C HIS A 145 -5.06 -2.15 24.07
N PRO A 146 -4.43 -3.17 24.69
CA PRO A 146 -4.91 -3.69 25.97
C PRO A 146 -4.80 -2.70 27.15
N LEU A 147 -4.04 -1.63 26.98
CA LEU A 147 -3.80 -0.59 28.01
C LEU A 147 -4.64 0.66 27.76
N ASP A 148 -5.32 0.77 26.61
CA ASP A 148 -6.02 1.97 26.17
C ASP A 148 -7.51 1.90 26.55
N ASP A 149 -8.03 2.95 27.21
CA ASP A 149 -9.49 3.15 27.45
C ASP A 149 -9.95 4.43 26.72
N PHE A 150 -9.61 4.55 25.43
CA PHE A 150 -10.00 5.70 24.62
C PHE A 150 -11.47 5.63 24.25
N ARG A 151 -12.15 6.81 24.21
CA ARG A 151 -13.56 6.95 23.84
C ARG A 151 -13.77 8.12 22.87
N GLY A 152 -14.84 8.06 22.12
CA GLY A 152 -15.24 9.14 21.22
C GLY A 152 -14.18 9.42 20.15
N LEU A 153 -13.77 10.67 20.04
CA LEU A 153 -12.85 11.13 18.99
C LEU A 153 -11.42 10.57 19.16
N LEU A 154 -10.98 10.34 20.41
CA LEU A 154 -9.68 9.72 20.70
C LEU A 154 -9.65 8.28 20.20
N TRP A 155 -10.69 7.50 20.50
CA TRP A 155 -10.82 6.14 19.98
C TRP A 155 -10.88 6.11 18.45
N ALA A 156 -11.62 7.04 17.83
CA ALA A 156 -11.71 7.12 16.37
C ALA A 156 -10.35 7.44 15.73
N SER A 157 -9.59 8.40 16.30
CA SER A 157 -8.26 8.75 15.84
C SER A 157 -7.29 7.57 15.95
N ASP A 158 -7.27 6.93 17.11
CA ASP A 158 -6.43 5.76 17.38
C ASP A 158 -6.73 4.60 16.43
N THR A 159 -8.01 4.25 16.26
CA THR A 159 -8.48 3.21 15.34
C THR A 159 -8.06 3.50 13.89
N LEU A 160 -8.16 4.76 13.46
CA LEU A 160 -7.78 5.15 12.10
C LEU A 160 -6.29 4.93 11.84
N VAL A 161 -5.40 5.43 12.70
CA VAL A 161 -3.95 5.38 12.48
C VAL A 161 -3.35 3.99 12.72
N HIS A 162 -3.93 3.20 13.63
CA HIS A 162 -3.35 1.93 14.06
C HIS A 162 -4.03 0.69 13.46
N ILE A 163 -5.28 0.79 12.97
CA ILE A 163 -6.03 -0.36 12.46
C ILE A 163 -6.44 -0.14 11.00
N ILE A 164 -7.19 0.93 10.71
CA ILE A 164 -7.78 1.14 9.38
C ILE A 164 -6.71 1.38 8.32
N VAL A 165 -5.79 2.33 8.58
CA VAL A 165 -4.72 2.65 7.62
C VAL A 165 -3.81 1.44 7.37
N PRO A 166 -3.30 0.70 8.37
CA PRO A 166 -2.54 -0.54 8.14
C PRO A 166 -3.28 -1.55 7.25
N ILE A 167 -4.56 -1.82 7.53
CA ILE A 167 -5.36 -2.77 6.74
C ILE A 167 -5.47 -2.30 5.28
N LEU A 168 -5.81 -1.03 5.04
CA LEU A 168 -5.95 -0.48 3.68
C LEU A 168 -4.64 -0.58 2.89
N VAL A 169 -3.51 -0.29 3.52
CA VAL A 169 -2.18 -0.33 2.88
C VAL A 169 -1.78 -1.75 2.51
N VAL A 170 -1.96 -2.71 3.43
CA VAL A 170 -1.63 -4.12 3.19
C VAL A 170 -2.54 -4.72 2.12
N LEU A 171 -3.86 -4.51 2.22
CA LEU A 171 -4.82 -4.98 1.21
C LEU A 171 -4.58 -4.31 -0.15
N GLY A 172 -4.33 -3.01 -0.18
CA GLY A 172 -3.98 -2.29 -1.42
C GLY A 172 -2.72 -2.85 -2.07
N TRP A 173 -1.71 -3.22 -1.26
CA TRP A 173 -0.51 -3.89 -1.77
C TRP A 173 -0.81 -5.32 -2.25
N LEU A 174 -1.58 -6.10 -1.51
CA LEU A 174 -1.95 -7.47 -1.89
C LEU A 174 -2.72 -7.51 -3.23
N VAL A 175 -3.66 -6.59 -3.42
CA VAL A 175 -4.55 -6.59 -4.59
C VAL A 175 -3.94 -5.89 -5.80
N PHE A 176 -3.32 -4.73 -5.60
CA PHE A 176 -2.88 -3.83 -6.68
C PHE A 176 -1.37 -3.60 -6.72
N GLY A 177 -0.62 -4.14 -5.76
CA GLY A 177 0.81 -3.90 -5.68
C GLY A 177 1.56 -4.41 -6.90
N PRO A 178 2.44 -3.57 -7.52
CA PRO A 178 3.38 -4.07 -8.50
C PRO A 178 4.32 -5.08 -7.84
N ARG A 179 4.60 -6.18 -8.54
CA ARG A 179 5.38 -7.32 -8.06
C ARG A 179 6.81 -7.31 -8.58
N ARG A 180 7.67 -8.14 -7.96
CA ARG A 180 9.07 -8.38 -8.33
C ARG A 180 9.94 -7.12 -8.25
N ARG A 181 9.65 -6.26 -7.26
CA ARG A 181 10.39 -5.00 -7.01
C ARG A 181 11.16 -4.98 -5.71
N ILE A 182 10.83 -5.86 -4.77
CA ILE A 182 11.54 -5.99 -3.51
C ILE A 182 12.71 -6.97 -3.71
N THR A 183 13.93 -6.50 -3.55
CA THR A 183 15.16 -7.29 -3.63
C THR A 183 15.80 -7.35 -2.24
N THR A 184 16.74 -8.27 -2.02
CA THR A 184 17.50 -8.34 -0.77
C THR A 184 18.14 -6.99 -0.41
N ARG A 185 18.67 -6.28 -1.42
CA ARG A 185 19.22 -4.92 -1.21
C ARG A 185 18.16 -3.94 -0.70
N VAL A 186 16.93 -4.00 -1.21
CA VAL A 186 15.82 -3.14 -0.77
C VAL A 186 15.45 -3.47 0.67
N VAL A 187 15.45 -4.75 1.07
CA VAL A 187 15.21 -5.18 2.46
C VAL A 187 16.28 -4.61 3.40
N VAL A 188 17.55 -4.80 3.06
CA VAL A 188 18.67 -4.33 3.89
C VAL A 188 18.65 -2.80 4.02
N LEU A 189 18.49 -2.08 2.92
CA LEU A 189 18.38 -0.60 2.95
C LEU A 189 17.13 -0.12 3.69
N GLY A 190 16.05 -0.90 3.65
CA GLY A 190 14.82 -0.62 4.40
C GLY A 190 15.00 -0.64 5.91
N LEU A 191 15.95 -1.40 6.43
CA LEU A 191 16.23 -1.45 7.88
C LEU A 191 16.94 -0.20 8.39
N ILE A 192 17.55 0.60 7.53
CA ILE A 192 18.29 1.81 7.96
C ILE A 192 17.37 2.78 8.72
N TRP A 193 16.17 3.07 8.17
CA TRP A 193 15.24 4.01 8.80
C TRP A 193 14.79 3.56 10.19
N PRO A 194 14.23 2.33 10.41
CA PRO A 194 13.78 1.93 11.74
C PRO A 194 14.93 1.77 12.75
N VAL A 195 16.12 1.35 12.31
CA VAL A 195 17.31 1.30 13.19
C VAL A 195 17.72 2.71 13.60
N THR A 196 17.80 3.65 12.66
CA THR A 196 18.12 5.06 12.94
C THR A 196 17.08 5.67 13.88
N TRP A 197 15.79 5.41 13.64
CA TRP A 197 14.72 5.86 14.53
C TRP A 197 14.86 5.31 15.96
N LEU A 198 15.19 4.03 16.10
CA LEU A 198 15.38 3.39 17.41
C LEU A 198 16.57 4.02 18.17
N LEU A 199 17.71 4.21 17.49
CA LEU A 199 18.89 4.87 18.06
C LEU A 199 18.58 6.32 18.47
N TYR A 200 17.88 7.08 17.61
CA TYR A 200 17.38 8.42 17.91
C TYR A 200 16.50 8.41 19.17
N THR A 201 15.54 7.51 19.25
CA THR A 201 14.58 7.41 20.36
C THR A 201 15.27 7.13 21.68
N LEU A 202 16.22 6.17 21.72
CA LEU A 202 16.97 5.85 22.91
C LEU A 202 17.89 7.00 23.36
N LEU A 203 18.57 7.65 22.39
CA LEU A 203 19.46 8.79 22.67
C LEU A 203 18.65 9.98 23.22
N VAL A 204 17.58 10.36 22.55
CA VAL A 204 16.74 11.48 22.95
C VAL A 204 16.07 11.18 24.29
N GLY A 205 15.54 9.98 24.50
CA GLY A 205 14.96 9.57 25.78
C GLY A 205 15.98 9.64 26.91
N ARG A 206 17.23 9.24 26.66
CA ARG A 206 18.32 9.35 27.66
C ARG A 206 18.65 10.79 28.03
N ILE A 207 18.55 11.74 27.08
CA ILE A 207 18.86 13.17 27.27
C ILE A 207 17.69 13.91 27.93
N THR A 208 16.46 13.64 27.46
CA THR A 208 15.27 14.43 27.83
C THR A 208 14.39 13.80 28.91
N GLY A 209 14.60 12.51 29.21
CA GLY A 209 13.73 11.72 30.07
C GLY A 209 12.40 11.34 29.43
N TRP A 210 12.13 11.74 28.15
CA TRP A 210 10.88 11.44 27.46
C TRP A 210 11.08 10.35 26.39
N TYR A 211 10.27 9.31 26.44
CA TYR A 211 10.21 8.22 25.47
C TYR A 211 8.81 8.14 24.85
N PRO A 212 8.69 7.92 23.52
CA PRO A 212 7.38 7.80 22.87
C PRO A 212 6.61 6.53 23.26
N TYR A 213 7.30 5.52 23.78
CA TYR A 213 6.71 4.24 24.16
C TYR A 213 7.28 3.75 25.48
N PHE A 214 6.41 3.27 26.38
CA PHE A 214 6.78 2.80 27.73
C PHE A 214 7.81 1.64 27.69
N PHE A 215 7.73 0.76 26.68
CA PHE A 215 8.63 -0.38 26.55
C PHE A 215 10.07 0.01 26.11
N LEU A 216 10.29 1.26 25.71
CA LEU A 216 11.61 1.83 25.42
C LEU A 216 12.12 2.73 26.55
N ASP A 217 11.35 2.93 27.62
CA ASP A 217 11.67 3.87 28.69
C ASP A 217 12.68 3.27 29.67
N LEU A 218 13.93 3.77 29.58
CA LEU A 218 15.03 3.40 30.48
C LEU A 218 14.90 3.98 31.90
N GLY A 219 14.00 4.94 32.09
CA GLY A 219 13.69 5.50 33.43
C GLY A 219 12.75 4.61 34.24
N GLN A 220 11.86 3.88 33.54
CA GLN A 220 10.85 3.02 34.18
C GLN A 220 11.20 1.53 34.11
N SER A 221 12.06 1.10 33.16
CA SER A 221 12.37 -0.30 32.91
C SER A 221 13.87 -0.60 33.06
N ARG A 222 14.17 -1.83 33.47
CA ARG A 222 15.58 -2.31 33.50
C ARG A 222 16.18 -2.29 32.09
N PRO A 223 17.46 -1.87 31.91
CA PRO A 223 18.09 -1.79 30.60
C PRO A 223 18.02 -3.10 29.79
N GLY A 224 18.14 -4.27 30.45
CA GLY A 224 18.01 -5.57 29.79
C GLY A 224 16.62 -5.83 29.21
N VAL A 225 15.55 -5.33 29.86
CA VAL A 225 14.17 -5.45 29.35
C VAL A 225 13.96 -4.57 28.13
N VAL A 226 14.46 -3.32 28.17
CA VAL A 226 14.43 -2.41 27.01
C VAL A 226 15.22 -2.99 25.84
N ALA A 227 16.41 -3.54 26.09
CA ALA A 227 17.22 -4.21 25.06
C ALA A 227 16.47 -5.39 24.44
N LEU A 228 15.76 -6.20 25.23
CA LEU A 228 14.94 -7.30 24.73
C LEU A 228 13.82 -6.78 23.79
N TYR A 229 13.10 -5.74 24.16
CA TYR A 229 12.08 -5.12 23.30
C TYR A 229 12.70 -4.58 21.99
N CYS A 230 13.85 -3.90 22.07
CA CYS A 230 14.55 -3.41 20.90
C CYS A 230 14.89 -4.55 19.93
N VAL A 231 15.47 -5.63 20.42
CA VAL A 231 15.83 -6.81 19.62
C VAL A 231 14.56 -7.47 19.03
N ALA A 232 13.52 -7.66 19.84
CA ALA A 232 12.26 -8.25 19.39
C ALA A 232 11.61 -7.44 18.26
N ILE A 233 11.58 -6.10 18.38
CA ILE A 233 11.03 -5.20 17.37
C ILE A 233 11.87 -5.25 16.08
N LEU A 234 13.22 -5.27 16.18
CA LEU A 234 14.09 -5.39 15.02
C LEU A 234 13.92 -6.72 14.29
N ILE A 235 13.79 -7.83 15.04
CA ILE A 235 13.49 -9.14 14.47
C ILE A 235 12.12 -9.11 13.78
N LEU A 236 11.10 -8.57 14.42
CA LEU A 236 9.75 -8.45 13.85
C LEU A 236 9.77 -7.61 12.56
N LEU A 237 10.45 -6.46 12.55
CA LEU A 237 10.67 -5.63 11.36
C LEU A 237 11.34 -6.42 10.22
N PHE A 238 12.38 -7.16 10.54
CA PHE A 238 13.06 -7.98 9.54
C PHE A 238 12.17 -9.09 9.00
N VAL A 239 11.46 -9.81 9.87
CA VAL A 239 10.52 -10.88 9.47
C VAL A 239 9.40 -10.33 8.58
N VAL A 240 8.78 -9.22 8.96
CA VAL A 240 7.72 -8.58 8.15
C VAL A 240 8.26 -8.11 6.80
N SER A 241 9.47 -7.55 6.76
CA SER A 241 10.13 -7.16 5.49
C SER A 241 10.39 -8.37 4.60
N CYS A 242 10.79 -9.51 5.17
CA CYS A 242 10.99 -10.77 4.45
C CYS A 242 9.65 -11.34 3.94
N LEU A 243 8.58 -11.24 4.73
CA LEU A 243 7.23 -11.65 4.29
C LEU A 243 6.76 -10.82 3.09
N PHE A 244 6.98 -9.51 3.09
CA PHE A 244 6.70 -8.67 1.92
C PHE A 244 7.58 -9.03 0.72
N TRP A 245 8.87 -9.33 0.94
CA TRP A 245 9.77 -9.78 -0.12
C TRP A 245 9.31 -11.12 -0.72
N MET A 246 8.94 -12.10 0.11
CA MET A 246 8.40 -13.38 -0.34
C MET A 246 7.09 -13.20 -1.11
N GLY A 247 6.14 -12.44 -0.56
CA GLY A 247 4.89 -12.13 -1.22
C GLY A 247 5.08 -11.39 -2.55
N ASP A 248 6.04 -10.46 -2.62
CA ASP A 248 6.40 -9.76 -3.86
C ASP A 248 6.94 -10.70 -4.95
N ARG A 249 7.58 -11.79 -4.55
CA ARG A 249 8.18 -12.78 -5.45
C ARG A 249 7.17 -13.85 -5.93
N TRP A 250 6.29 -14.30 -5.03
CA TRP A 250 5.44 -15.48 -5.27
C TRP A 250 4.00 -15.14 -5.66
N LEU A 251 3.48 -13.99 -5.24
CA LEU A 251 2.14 -13.60 -5.64
C LEU A 251 2.10 -13.25 -7.14
N PRO A 252 1.02 -13.62 -7.85
CA PRO A 252 0.89 -13.34 -9.27
C PRO A 252 0.94 -11.84 -9.53
N GLY A 253 1.83 -11.41 -10.44
CA GLY A 253 1.94 -10.02 -10.86
C GLY A 253 0.78 -9.64 -11.76
N ARG A 254 -0.06 -8.70 -11.34
CA ARG A 254 -0.94 -7.99 -12.26
C ARG A 254 -0.09 -6.96 -12.98
N GLN A 255 0.22 -7.20 -14.26
CA GLN A 255 0.78 -6.15 -15.11
C GLN A 255 -0.29 -5.05 -15.25
N PRO A 256 0.07 -3.75 -15.04
CA PRO A 256 -0.77 -2.67 -15.53
C PRO A 256 -0.94 -2.92 -17.03
N GLY A 257 -2.18 -3.05 -17.51
CA GLY A 257 -2.44 -3.34 -18.91
C GLY A 257 -1.57 -2.45 -19.79
N ARG A 258 -0.74 -3.06 -20.65
CA ARG A 258 -0.16 -2.34 -21.78
C ARG A 258 -1.36 -1.74 -22.51
N VAL A 259 -1.48 -0.45 -22.49
CA VAL A 259 -2.31 0.25 -23.46
C VAL A 259 -1.69 -0.16 -24.79
N ALA A 260 -2.39 -0.99 -25.57
CA ALA A 260 -2.03 -1.20 -26.93
C ALA A 260 -2.06 0.20 -27.57
N THR A 261 -0.89 0.74 -27.87
CA THR A 261 -0.78 1.89 -28.76
C THR A 261 -1.27 1.35 -30.10
N ASP A 262 -2.43 1.83 -30.54
CA ASP A 262 -3.01 1.52 -31.83
C ASP A 262 -1.95 1.79 -32.89
N GLY A 263 -1.34 0.75 -33.44
CA GLY A 263 -0.37 0.86 -34.52
C GLY A 263 0.87 -0.03 -34.44
N GLU A 264 1.13 -0.78 -33.37
CA GLU A 264 2.28 -1.71 -33.39
C GLU A 264 1.87 -3.03 -34.05
N PRO A 265 2.51 -3.44 -35.19
CA PRO A 265 2.19 -4.70 -35.83
C PRO A 265 2.47 -5.83 -34.84
N ILE A 266 1.50 -6.74 -34.66
CA ILE A 266 1.71 -8.00 -33.94
C ILE A 266 2.89 -8.70 -34.65
N ASP A 267 4.04 -8.79 -33.98
CA ASP A 267 5.17 -9.58 -34.45
C ASP A 267 4.68 -10.98 -34.82
N ALA A 268 4.54 -11.23 -36.08
CA ALA A 268 4.34 -12.57 -36.60
C ALA A 268 5.51 -13.44 -36.10
N PRO A 269 5.27 -14.69 -35.67
CA PRO A 269 6.34 -15.58 -35.25
C PRO A 269 7.38 -15.66 -36.35
N ARG A 270 8.61 -15.20 -36.05
CA ARG A 270 9.74 -15.31 -36.96
C ARG A 270 9.96 -16.80 -37.24
N LEU A 271 9.50 -17.26 -38.41
CA LEU A 271 9.82 -18.59 -38.91
C LEU A 271 11.35 -18.67 -39.05
N ARG A 272 11.97 -19.51 -38.24
CA ARG A 272 13.40 -19.82 -38.37
C ARG A 272 13.64 -20.36 -39.79
N PRO A 273 14.60 -19.80 -40.55
CA PRO A 273 14.93 -20.36 -41.84
C PRO A 273 15.42 -21.79 -41.66
N ALA A 274 14.85 -22.70 -42.49
CA ALA A 274 15.24 -24.09 -42.52
C ALA A 274 16.75 -24.17 -42.83
N ARG A 275 17.52 -24.84 -41.97
CA ARG A 275 18.91 -25.20 -42.24
C ARG A 275 18.95 -26.05 -43.50
N ARG A 276 19.46 -25.52 -44.60
CA ARG A 276 19.89 -26.34 -45.78
C ARG A 276 21.07 -27.19 -45.31
N GLY A 277 20.88 -28.50 -45.30
CA GLY A 277 21.95 -29.46 -45.12
C GLY A 277 22.91 -29.40 -46.31
N ARG A 278 24.18 -29.52 -46.02
CA ARG A 278 25.22 -30.05 -46.91
C ARG A 278 25.68 -31.38 -46.33
#